data_0504fc4e5f42fa636bd4eef24e8224fc
#
_entry.id   0504fc4e5f42fa636bd4eef24e8224fc
#
_cell.length_a   1.000
_cell.length_b   1.000
_cell.length_c   1.000
_cell.angle_alpha   90.00
_cell.angle_beta   90.00
_cell.angle_gamma   90.00
#
_symmetry.space_group_name_H-M   'P 1'
#
loop_
_entity.id
_entity.type
_entity.pdbx_description
1 polymer ?
#
loop_
_entity_poly.entity_id
_entity_poly.type
_entity_poly.pdbx_seq_one_letter_code
_entity_poly.pdbx_strand_id
1 'polypeptide(L)'
;MSLYGGFVRNDESVDHAADRTLTELTGMKHVYMRQVGAFGAVDRDPGARVVSVAYCALINVKDYDERLLKKHEGQWVNVDELPEMFSDHQAMIRKARQMMQAKIKTSPVSFQLLPELFTLTQLQRLYEAVNGEEVDKRNFRKRIKDMDFIEKTDLIDKASSKRGAALYRFNANAYDEESKFKL
;
A
#
# COMPACT_ATOMS: atom_id res chain seq x y z
N MET A 1 10.96 13.41 -13.32
CA MET A 1 11.06 12.26 -12.39
C MET A 1 10.44 11.02 -13.01
N SER A 2 10.82 9.79 -12.61
CA SER A 2 10.21 8.55 -13.10
C SER A 2 9.86 7.61 -11.95
N LEU A 3 8.90 6.72 -12.17
CA LEU A 3 8.73 5.55 -11.31
C LEU A 3 9.93 4.61 -11.47
N TYR A 4 10.20 3.82 -10.46
CA TYR A 4 11.11 2.71 -10.58
C TYR A 4 10.59 1.69 -11.60
N GLY A 5 11.49 1.10 -12.36
CA GLY A 5 11.14 0.10 -13.34
C GLY A 5 12.32 -0.81 -13.69
N GLY A 6 12.01 -1.91 -14.35
CA GLY A 6 12.98 -2.86 -14.85
C GLY A 6 12.41 -3.62 -16.05
N PHE A 7 13.28 -4.13 -16.89
CA PHE A 7 12.87 -5.00 -17.97
C PHE A 7 12.54 -6.40 -17.45
N VAL A 8 11.53 -7.03 -18.03
CA VAL A 8 11.23 -8.44 -17.80
C VAL A 8 12.31 -9.27 -18.52
N ARG A 9 12.95 -10.18 -17.81
CA ARG A 9 13.94 -11.10 -18.37
C ARG A 9 13.26 -12.25 -19.11
N ASN A 10 13.99 -12.94 -19.98
CA ASN A 10 13.44 -14.03 -20.78
C ASN A 10 13.04 -15.27 -19.96
N ASP A 11 13.55 -15.38 -18.73
CA ASP A 11 13.41 -16.51 -17.81
C ASP A 11 12.51 -16.21 -16.62
N GLU A 12 11.83 -15.06 -16.60
CA GLU A 12 10.96 -14.68 -15.48
C GLU A 12 9.55 -14.22 -15.94
N SER A 13 8.58 -14.37 -15.08
CA SER A 13 7.24 -13.81 -15.28
C SER A 13 7.24 -12.31 -14.97
N VAL A 14 6.19 -11.59 -15.42
CA VAL A 14 6.01 -10.17 -15.11
C VAL A 14 5.91 -9.93 -13.60
N ASP A 15 5.26 -10.84 -12.87
CA ASP A 15 5.15 -10.75 -11.40
C ASP A 15 6.51 -10.95 -10.72
N HIS A 16 7.32 -11.89 -11.19
CA HIS A 16 8.68 -12.10 -10.68
C HIS A 16 9.58 -10.91 -11.01
N ALA A 17 9.46 -10.31 -12.19
CA ALA A 17 10.19 -9.10 -12.55
C ALA A 17 9.86 -7.94 -11.63
N ALA A 18 8.58 -7.76 -11.27
CA ALA A 18 8.14 -6.73 -10.36
C ALA A 18 8.70 -6.95 -8.93
N ASP A 19 8.63 -8.18 -8.41
CA ASP A 19 9.18 -8.53 -7.09
C ASP A 19 10.71 -8.35 -7.03
N ARG A 20 11.41 -8.82 -8.04
CA ARG A 20 12.86 -8.62 -8.18
C ARG A 20 13.22 -7.13 -8.22
N THR A 21 12.54 -6.36 -9.05
CA THR A 21 12.80 -4.92 -9.19
C THR A 21 12.56 -4.18 -7.86
N LEU A 22 11.47 -4.47 -7.17
CA LEU A 22 11.21 -3.90 -5.86
C LEU A 22 12.31 -4.27 -4.86
N THR A 23 12.68 -5.55 -4.80
CA THR A 23 13.72 -6.05 -3.89
C THR A 23 15.09 -5.42 -4.18
N GLU A 24 15.49 -5.34 -5.43
CA GLU A 24 16.78 -4.76 -5.85
C GLU A 24 16.87 -3.26 -5.49
N LEU A 25 15.77 -2.52 -5.65
CA LEU A 25 15.75 -1.07 -5.48
C LEU A 25 15.48 -0.62 -4.04
N THR A 26 14.78 -1.43 -3.24
CA THR A 26 14.34 -1.04 -1.89
C THR A 26 14.83 -1.95 -0.78
N GLY A 27 15.34 -3.13 -1.10
CA GLY A 27 15.73 -4.18 -0.13
C GLY A 27 14.56 -4.95 0.45
N MET A 28 13.33 -4.59 0.14
CA MET A 28 12.14 -5.24 0.67
C MET A 28 11.89 -6.57 -0.01
N LYS A 29 11.49 -7.57 0.78
CA LYS A 29 11.14 -8.91 0.31
C LYS A 29 9.74 -9.28 0.77
N HIS A 30 9.08 -10.14 0.00
CA HIS A 30 7.74 -10.65 0.34
C HIS A 30 6.69 -9.56 0.55
N VAL A 31 6.80 -8.47 -0.21
CA VAL A 31 5.83 -7.39 -0.18
C VAL A 31 4.64 -7.77 -1.04
N TYR A 32 3.45 -7.58 -0.48
CA TYR A 32 2.24 -7.74 -1.27
C TYR A 32 2.16 -6.68 -2.36
N MET A 33 2.20 -7.12 -3.61
CA MET A 33 2.06 -6.26 -4.77
C MET A 33 0.81 -6.61 -5.57
N ARG A 34 0.24 -5.60 -6.23
CA ARG A 34 -0.86 -5.80 -7.18
C ARG A 34 -0.55 -5.14 -8.51
N GLN A 35 -0.87 -5.85 -9.56
CA GLN A 35 -0.84 -5.29 -10.90
C GLN A 35 -1.93 -4.21 -11.03
N VAL A 36 -1.51 -3.01 -11.41
CA VAL A 36 -2.36 -1.86 -11.70
C VAL A 36 -2.95 -1.96 -13.10
N GLY A 37 -2.14 -2.45 -14.03
CA GLY A 37 -2.52 -2.70 -15.40
C GLY A 37 -1.38 -2.48 -16.39
N ALA A 38 -1.67 -2.77 -17.65
CA ALA A 38 -0.77 -2.50 -18.77
C ALA A 38 -0.99 -1.09 -19.32
N PHE A 39 0.11 -0.45 -19.68
CA PHE A 39 0.18 0.87 -20.29
C PHE A 39 0.98 0.75 -21.61
N GLY A 40 0.30 0.90 -22.70
CA GLY A 40 0.87 0.60 -24.02
C GLY A 40 0.43 1.55 -25.11
N ALA A 41 0.20 2.84 -24.82
CA ALA A 41 -0.01 3.84 -25.85
C ALA A 41 1.18 3.85 -26.82
N VAL A 42 0.94 4.11 -28.10
CA VAL A 42 1.98 3.97 -29.14
C VAL A 42 3.11 4.96 -28.92
N ASP A 43 2.78 6.13 -28.45
CA ASP A 43 3.67 7.28 -28.25
C ASP A 43 4.13 7.48 -26.79
N ARG A 44 3.87 6.48 -25.91
CA ARG A 44 4.20 6.63 -24.49
C ARG A 44 5.70 6.71 -24.18
N ASP A 45 6.54 6.11 -25.01
CA ASP A 45 7.98 6.15 -24.89
C ASP A 45 8.60 6.71 -26.18
N PRO A 46 9.39 7.79 -26.10
CA PRO A 46 9.96 8.40 -27.31
C PRO A 46 11.08 7.59 -27.95
N GLY A 47 11.66 6.63 -27.23
CA GLY A 47 12.82 5.86 -27.70
C GLY A 47 12.48 4.53 -28.33
N ALA A 48 11.36 3.91 -27.94
CA ALA A 48 11.00 2.58 -28.42
C ALA A 48 9.51 2.27 -28.24
N ARG A 49 9.04 1.25 -28.95
CA ARG A 49 7.70 0.68 -28.72
C ARG A 49 7.73 -0.17 -27.44
N VAL A 50 7.30 0.43 -26.33
CA VAL A 50 7.31 -0.19 -25.00
C VAL A 50 5.91 -0.38 -24.48
N VAL A 51 5.67 -1.53 -23.85
CA VAL A 51 4.49 -1.77 -23.00
C VAL A 51 4.99 -1.95 -21.58
N SER A 52 4.45 -1.14 -20.66
CA SER A 52 4.77 -1.26 -19.23
C SER A 52 3.61 -1.90 -18.47
N VAL A 53 3.94 -2.83 -17.59
CA VAL A 53 2.99 -3.37 -16.62
C VAL A 53 3.29 -2.73 -15.27
N ALA A 54 2.37 -1.87 -14.81
CA ALA A 54 2.54 -1.18 -13.55
C ALA A 54 2.05 -2.04 -12.38
N TYR A 55 2.82 -2.01 -11.29
CA TYR A 55 2.49 -2.62 -10.02
C TYR A 55 2.43 -1.56 -8.93
N CYS A 56 1.58 -1.76 -7.94
CA CYS A 56 1.62 -1.00 -6.70
C CYS A 56 1.84 -1.95 -5.52
N ALA A 57 2.60 -1.46 -4.56
CA ALA A 57 2.83 -2.11 -3.28
C ALA A 57 2.46 -1.15 -2.16
N LEU A 58 1.91 -1.67 -1.07
CA LEU A 58 1.77 -0.93 0.16
C LEU A 58 2.85 -1.40 1.14
N ILE A 59 3.63 -0.47 1.63
CA ILE A 59 4.73 -0.74 2.52
C ILE A 59 4.72 0.22 3.71
N ASN A 60 5.24 -0.25 4.83
CA ASN A 60 5.53 0.65 5.93
C ASN A 60 6.84 1.39 5.63
N VAL A 61 6.80 2.72 5.67
CA VAL A 61 7.97 3.58 5.41
C VAL A 61 9.18 3.26 6.32
N LYS A 62 8.97 2.58 7.45
CA LYS A 62 10.05 2.17 8.36
C LYS A 62 10.76 0.89 7.95
N ASP A 63 10.22 0.14 7.00
CA ASP A 63 10.69 -1.20 6.65
C ASP A 63 11.61 -1.22 5.42
N TYR A 64 11.92 -0.05 4.82
CA TYR A 64 12.83 0.03 3.66
C TYR A 64 14.27 0.38 4.06
N ASP A 65 15.22 -0.01 3.21
CA ASP A 65 16.64 0.35 3.39
C ASP A 65 16.95 1.70 2.73
N GLU A 66 17.14 2.74 3.55
CA GLU A 66 17.51 4.08 3.08
C GLU A 66 18.78 4.11 2.21
N ARG A 67 19.73 3.19 2.44
CA ARG A 67 20.97 3.14 1.68
C ARG A 67 20.72 2.70 0.25
N LEU A 68 19.84 1.71 0.06
CA LEU A 68 19.43 1.27 -1.27
C LEU A 68 18.64 2.35 -1.99
N LEU A 69 17.71 3.00 -1.31
CA LEU A 69 16.97 4.12 -1.89
C LEU A 69 17.91 5.22 -2.40
N LYS A 70 18.89 5.64 -1.58
CA LYS A 70 19.91 6.62 -1.98
C LYS A 70 20.80 6.13 -3.11
N LYS A 71 21.23 4.86 -3.07
CA LYS A 71 22.06 4.25 -4.12
C LYS A 71 21.39 4.30 -5.49
N HIS A 72 20.08 4.15 -5.53
CA HIS A 72 19.27 4.16 -6.74
C HIS A 72 18.59 5.54 -6.99
N GLU A 73 19.09 6.59 -6.36
CA GLU A 73 18.60 7.97 -6.51
C GLU A 73 17.09 8.11 -6.24
N GLY A 74 16.57 7.22 -5.39
CA GLY A 74 15.17 7.20 -5.04
C GLY A 74 14.83 8.22 -3.96
N GLN A 75 13.59 8.66 -3.98
CA GLN A 75 13.04 9.54 -2.96
C GLN A 75 11.55 9.26 -2.72
N TRP A 76 11.11 9.50 -1.50
CA TRP A 76 9.70 9.53 -1.16
C TRP A 76 9.09 10.85 -1.60
N VAL A 77 7.95 10.78 -2.24
CA VAL A 77 7.22 11.96 -2.72
C VAL A 77 5.77 11.88 -2.24
N ASN A 78 5.25 13.02 -1.80
CA ASN A 78 3.84 13.12 -1.47
C ASN A 78 3.01 12.92 -2.76
N VAL A 79 2.08 11.97 -2.73
CA VAL A 79 1.24 11.63 -3.89
C VAL A 79 0.31 12.77 -4.32
N ASP A 80 0.01 13.71 -3.42
CA ASP A 80 -0.80 14.91 -3.70
C ASP A 80 0.03 16.07 -4.27
N GLU A 81 1.38 15.98 -4.21
CA GLU A 81 2.32 17.00 -4.66
C GLU A 81 3.35 16.43 -5.63
N LEU A 82 2.85 15.64 -6.62
CA LEU A 82 3.75 14.99 -7.58
C LEU A 82 4.46 16.03 -8.46
N PRO A 83 5.78 15.92 -8.61
CA PRO A 83 6.51 16.70 -9.59
C PRO A 83 6.12 16.27 -11.01
N GLU A 84 6.67 16.97 -12.01
CA GLU A 84 6.55 16.53 -13.40
C GLU A 84 7.12 15.12 -13.56
N MET A 85 6.29 14.22 -14.05
CA MET A 85 6.62 12.81 -14.21
C MET A 85 6.91 12.49 -15.68
N PHE A 86 7.83 11.54 -15.89
CA PHE A 86 8.14 11.05 -17.22
C PHE A 86 6.91 10.36 -17.84
N SER A 87 6.61 10.71 -19.09
CA SER A 87 5.59 10.06 -19.92
C SER A 87 4.22 9.91 -19.21
N ASP A 88 3.69 8.69 -19.17
CA ASP A 88 2.39 8.34 -18.59
C ASP A 88 2.47 7.89 -17.11
N HIS A 89 3.62 8.06 -16.45
CA HIS A 89 3.82 7.63 -15.06
C HIS A 89 2.83 8.29 -14.07
N GLN A 90 2.45 9.54 -14.32
CA GLN A 90 1.41 10.18 -13.51
C GLN A 90 0.04 9.50 -13.65
N ALA A 91 -0.27 8.98 -14.85
CA ALA A 91 -1.51 8.21 -15.04
C ALA A 91 -1.45 6.85 -14.33
N MET A 92 -0.28 6.21 -14.29
CA MET A 92 -0.07 4.98 -13.52
C MET A 92 -0.32 5.22 -12.03
N ILE A 93 0.24 6.30 -11.45
CA ILE A 93 0.05 6.66 -10.04
C ILE A 93 -1.43 6.92 -9.74
N ARG A 94 -2.12 7.71 -10.58
CA ARG A 94 -3.56 7.97 -10.39
C ARG A 94 -4.39 6.68 -10.38
N LYS A 95 -4.11 5.79 -11.34
CA LYS A 95 -4.83 4.50 -11.42
C LYS A 95 -4.53 3.60 -10.23
N ALA A 96 -3.27 3.54 -9.79
CA ALA A 96 -2.86 2.81 -8.60
C ALA A 96 -3.59 3.32 -7.34
N ARG A 97 -3.63 4.66 -7.15
CA ARG A 97 -4.33 5.29 -6.03
C ARG A 97 -5.82 4.93 -6.02
N GLN A 98 -6.50 5.08 -7.15
CA GLN A 98 -7.92 4.72 -7.27
C GLN A 98 -8.18 3.26 -6.94
N MET A 99 -7.33 2.35 -7.46
CA MET A 99 -7.43 0.93 -7.18
C MET A 99 -7.23 0.64 -5.69
N MET A 100 -6.26 1.27 -5.04
CA MET A 100 -5.98 1.10 -3.62
C MET A 100 -7.10 1.65 -2.75
N GLN A 101 -7.63 2.83 -3.07
CA GLN A 101 -8.78 3.42 -2.38
C GLN A 101 -10.03 2.51 -2.45
N ALA A 102 -10.32 1.96 -3.62
CA ALA A 102 -11.41 1.01 -3.78
C ALA A 102 -11.18 -0.26 -2.95
N LYS A 103 -9.94 -0.78 -2.96
CA LYS A 103 -9.60 -2.03 -2.28
C LYS A 103 -9.60 -1.89 -0.76
N ILE A 104 -9.12 -0.79 -0.21
CA ILE A 104 -9.13 -0.56 1.25
C ILE A 104 -10.54 -0.49 1.82
N LYS A 105 -11.51 0.00 1.03
CA LYS A 105 -12.91 0.03 1.44
C LYS A 105 -13.58 -1.36 1.47
N THR A 106 -13.01 -2.33 0.77
CA THR A 106 -13.67 -3.64 0.51
C THR A 106 -12.84 -4.85 0.91
N SER A 107 -11.63 -4.67 1.43
CA SER A 107 -10.70 -5.79 1.68
C SER A 107 -9.76 -5.49 2.85
N PRO A 108 -9.37 -6.51 3.61
CA PRO A 108 -8.46 -6.38 4.76
C PRO A 108 -6.99 -6.13 4.39
N VAL A 109 -6.68 -5.86 3.13
CA VAL A 109 -5.30 -5.58 2.67
C VAL A 109 -4.62 -4.48 3.49
N SER A 110 -5.40 -3.54 4.02
CA SER A 110 -4.90 -2.48 4.90
C SER A 110 -4.24 -3.01 6.19
N PHE A 111 -4.64 -4.18 6.67
CA PHE A 111 -4.05 -4.75 7.90
C PHE A 111 -2.60 -5.21 7.71
N GLN A 112 -2.17 -5.50 6.48
CA GLN A 112 -0.76 -5.82 6.17
C GLN A 112 0.19 -4.63 6.39
N LEU A 113 -0.34 -3.41 6.44
CA LEU A 113 0.42 -2.18 6.74
C LEU A 113 0.48 -1.86 8.22
N LEU A 114 -0.29 -2.56 9.03
CA LEU A 114 -0.31 -2.41 10.47
C LEU A 114 0.63 -3.42 11.11
N PRO A 115 1.20 -3.12 12.27
CA PRO A 115 1.83 -4.13 13.11
C PRO A 115 0.82 -5.25 13.43
N GLU A 116 1.31 -6.44 13.76
CA GLU A 116 0.48 -7.57 14.20
C GLU A 116 -0.51 -7.18 15.32
N LEU A 117 -0.04 -6.33 16.23
CA LEU A 117 -0.85 -5.68 17.27
C LEU A 117 -0.94 -4.19 16.99
N PHE A 118 -2.12 -3.68 16.82
CA PHE A 118 -2.36 -2.27 16.50
C PHE A 118 -3.47 -1.64 17.35
N THR A 119 -3.45 -0.33 17.44
CA THR A 119 -4.53 0.46 18.05
C THR A 119 -5.57 0.87 17.01
N LEU A 120 -6.82 1.09 17.42
CA LEU A 120 -7.85 1.63 16.49
C LEU A 120 -7.48 3.02 15.96
N THR A 121 -6.61 3.76 16.65
CA THR A 121 -6.10 5.04 16.15
C THR A 121 -5.12 4.84 14.99
N GLN A 122 -4.27 3.82 15.03
CA GLN A 122 -3.38 3.48 13.91
C GLN A 122 -4.18 3.02 12.69
N LEU A 123 -5.18 2.17 12.90
CA LEU A 123 -6.07 1.73 11.82
C LEU A 123 -6.84 2.92 11.21
N GLN A 124 -7.39 3.83 12.03
CA GLN A 124 -8.08 5.02 11.56
C GLN A 124 -7.16 5.90 10.70
N ARG A 125 -5.95 6.20 11.19
CA ARG A 125 -4.97 7.02 10.45
C ARG A 125 -4.58 6.38 9.11
N LEU A 126 -4.42 5.07 9.07
CA LEU A 126 -4.14 4.35 7.84
C LEU A 126 -5.30 4.52 6.85
N TYR A 127 -6.53 4.34 7.33
CA TYR A 127 -7.72 4.52 6.52
C TYR A 127 -7.86 5.94 5.96
N GLU A 128 -7.66 6.96 6.81
CA GLU A 128 -7.67 8.37 6.43
C GLU A 128 -6.58 8.70 5.41
N ALA A 129 -5.35 8.21 5.63
CA ALA A 129 -4.23 8.42 4.72
C ALA A 129 -4.49 7.88 3.31
N VAL A 130 -5.13 6.71 3.19
CA VAL A 130 -5.40 6.11 1.89
C VAL A 130 -6.59 6.76 1.19
N ASN A 131 -7.63 7.10 1.94
CA ASN A 131 -8.82 7.73 1.36
C ASN A 131 -8.61 9.22 1.06
N GLY A 132 -7.65 9.87 1.73
CA GLY A 132 -7.45 11.31 1.63
C GLY A 132 -8.53 12.14 2.34
N GLU A 133 -9.32 11.52 3.20
CA GLU A 133 -10.45 12.15 3.91
C GLU A 133 -10.39 11.77 5.39
N GLU A 134 -10.68 12.74 6.26
CA GLU A 134 -10.87 12.47 7.68
C GLU A 134 -12.20 11.73 7.91
N VAL A 135 -12.20 10.81 8.86
CA VAL A 135 -13.40 10.06 9.23
C VAL A 135 -13.86 10.40 10.66
N ASP A 136 -15.16 10.40 10.87
CA ASP A 136 -15.71 10.56 12.23
C ASP A 136 -15.24 9.41 13.11
N LYS A 137 -14.47 9.76 14.14
CA LYS A 137 -13.83 8.82 15.05
C LYS A 137 -14.79 7.89 15.77
N ARG A 138 -15.98 8.39 16.12
CA ARG A 138 -17.00 7.63 16.87
C ARG A 138 -17.63 6.58 15.96
N ASN A 139 -18.03 6.99 14.76
CA ASN A 139 -18.65 6.10 13.77
C ASN A 139 -17.64 5.05 13.28
N PHE A 140 -16.40 5.46 13.01
CA PHE A 140 -15.32 4.54 12.64
C PHE A 140 -15.14 3.44 13.69
N ARG A 141 -14.98 3.83 14.98
CA ARG A 141 -14.80 2.86 16.06
C ARG A 141 -16.00 1.95 16.29
N LYS A 142 -17.22 2.46 16.05
CA LYS A 142 -18.43 1.64 16.13
C LYS A 142 -18.39 0.56 15.05
N ARG A 143 -18.14 0.94 13.79
CA ARG A 143 -18.06 -0.01 12.66
C ARG A 143 -16.99 -1.07 12.86
N ILE A 144 -15.80 -0.67 13.34
CA ILE A 144 -14.71 -1.62 13.60
C ILE A 144 -15.09 -2.65 14.68
N LYS A 145 -15.82 -2.26 15.72
CA LYS A 145 -16.24 -3.17 16.78
C LYS A 145 -17.26 -4.21 16.32
N ASP A 146 -17.98 -3.90 15.25
CA ASP A 146 -19.00 -4.79 14.66
C ASP A 146 -18.36 -5.79 13.66
N MET A 147 -17.03 -5.79 13.51
CA MET A 147 -16.27 -6.67 12.63
C MET A 147 -15.64 -7.83 13.40
N ASP A 148 -16.12 -9.04 13.18
CA ASP A 148 -15.69 -10.26 13.90
C ASP A 148 -14.22 -10.63 13.66
N PHE A 149 -13.64 -10.16 12.55
CA PHE A 149 -12.24 -10.40 12.20
C PHE A 149 -11.24 -9.40 12.82
N ILE A 150 -11.72 -8.46 13.63
CA ILE A 150 -10.87 -7.55 14.42
C ILE A 150 -11.04 -7.87 15.90
N GLU A 151 -10.08 -8.60 16.42
CA GLU A 151 -10.13 -9.08 17.79
C GLU A 151 -9.45 -8.09 18.74
N LYS A 152 -10.16 -7.71 19.80
CA LYS A 152 -9.57 -6.98 20.91
C LYS A 152 -8.74 -7.94 21.75
N THR A 153 -7.51 -7.56 22.07
CA THR A 153 -6.64 -8.31 22.98
C THR A 153 -6.71 -7.73 24.41
N ASP A 154 -6.13 -8.46 25.38
CA ASP A 154 -5.96 -7.98 26.75
C ASP A 154 -4.75 -7.05 26.92
N LEU A 155 -4.02 -6.81 25.83
CA LEU A 155 -2.81 -5.99 25.83
C LEU A 155 -3.14 -4.51 25.66
N ILE A 156 -2.31 -3.67 26.27
CA ILE A 156 -2.46 -2.21 26.27
C ILE A 156 -1.16 -1.57 25.78
N ASP A 157 -1.27 -0.73 24.77
CA ASP A 157 -0.17 0.14 24.33
C ASP A 157 -0.08 1.37 25.26
N LYS A 158 0.97 1.43 26.05
CA LYS A 158 1.32 2.57 26.92
C LYS A 158 2.30 3.55 26.27
N ALA A 159 2.90 3.18 25.13
CA ALA A 159 3.89 4.01 24.45
C ALA A 159 3.21 5.14 23.64
N SER A 160 2.12 4.84 22.95
CA SER A 160 1.40 5.82 22.12
C SER A 160 0.36 6.64 22.87
N SER A 161 0.01 6.27 24.10
CA SER A 161 -1.05 6.95 24.89
C SER A 161 -0.75 6.91 26.38
N LYS A 162 -0.75 8.08 27.03
CA LYS A 162 -0.57 8.22 28.50
C LYS A 162 -1.59 7.41 29.32
N ARG A 163 -2.80 7.22 28.81
CA ARG A 163 -3.87 6.45 29.47
C ARG A 163 -3.88 4.98 29.07
N GLY A 164 -2.99 4.59 28.14
CA GLY A 164 -3.02 3.30 27.48
C GLY A 164 -4.10 3.21 26.40
N ALA A 165 -3.80 2.51 25.31
CA ALA A 165 -4.73 2.21 24.23
C ALA A 165 -4.87 0.69 24.10
N ALA A 166 -6.10 0.17 24.00
CA ALA A 166 -6.31 -1.25 23.75
C ALA A 166 -5.68 -1.64 22.40
N LEU A 167 -5.02 -2.79 22.41
CA LEU A 167 -4.46 -3.40 21.21
C LEU A 167 -5.45 -4.39 20.60
N TYR A 168 -5.42 -4.45 19.28
CA TYR A 168 -6.26 -5.31 18.45
C TYR A 168 -5.37 -6.09 17.50
N ARG A 169 -5.86 -7.21 17.03
CA ARG A 169 -5.23 -7.99 15.95
C ARG A 169 -6.25 -8.32 14.86
N PHE A 170 -5.74 -8.53 13.66
CA PHE A 170 -6.52 -9.06 12.55
C PHE A 170 -6.54 -10.58 12.60
N ASN A 171 -7.73 -11.18 12.59
CA ASN A 171 -7.92 -12.62 12.48
C ASN A 171 -8.28 -12.98 11.04
N ALA A 172 -7.29 -13.47 10.28
CA ALA A 172 -7.49 -13.87 8.90
C ALA A 172 -8.47 -15.03 8.74
N ASN A 173 -8.58 -15.92 9.74
CA ASN A 173 -9.48 -17.08 9.69
C ASN A 173 -10.95 -16.69 9.92
N ALA A 174 -11.19 -15.58 10.59
CA ALA A 174 -12.53 -15.05 10.80
C ALA A 174 -12.99 -14.12 9.66
N TYR A 175 -12.07 -13.78 8.75
CA TYR A 175 -12.37 -12.96 7.59
C TYR A 175 -12.94 -13.83 6.47
N ASP A 176 -14.21 -13.62 6.13
CA ASP A 176 -14.84 -14.14 4.92
C ASP A 176 -14.92 -13.02 3.87
N GLU A 177 -14.61 -13.34 2.60
CA GLU A 177 -14.74 -12.37 1.49
C GLU A 177 -16.18 -11.86 1.31
N GLU A 178 -17.17 -12.62 1.77
CA GLU A 178 -18.57 -12.19 1.86
C GLU A 178 -18.85 -11.27 3.07
N SER A 179 -17.98 -11.28 4.07
CA SER A 179 -17.98 -10.34 5.20
C SER A 179 -17.64 -8.95 4.67
N LYS A 180 -18.64 -8.21 4.28
CA LYS A 180 -18.51 -6.90 3.64
C LYS A 180 -17.76 -5.95 4.57
N PHE A 181 -16.44 -5.88 4.40
CA PHE A 181 -15.64 -4.78 4.94
C PHE A 181 -16.17 -3.48 4.30
N LYS A 182 -17.09 -2.83 4.96
CA LYS A 182 -17.64 -1.54 4.60
C LYS A 182 -17.23 -0.53 5.66
N LEU A 183 -16.09 0.08 5.47
CA LEU A 183 -15.70 1.28 6.21
C LEU A 183 -16.27 2.53 5.56
#